data_dcf7fecdea8ff336959ba9c3da904443
#
_entry.id   dcf7fecdea8ff336959ba9c3da904443
#
_cell.length_a   1.000
_cell.length_b   1.000
_cell.length_c   1.000
_cell.angle_alpha   90.00
_cell.angle_beta   90.00
_cell.angle_gamma   90.00
#
_symmetry.space_group_name_H-M   'P 1'
#
loop_
_entity.id
_entity.type
_entity.pdbx_description
1 polymer ?
#
loop_
_entity_poly.entity_id
_entity_poly.type
_entity_poly.pdbx_seq_one_letter_code
_entity_poly.pdbx_strand_id
1 'polypeptide(L)'
;MVLGMSAQKSHTVVKGDTPYNIAKKYGLTVEELLKLNPKVKDGKLALGDVLTVKNDKAASASSKTPVASKLVNNSQLGKIILQPKQTIYGITKQYRISETDLRKLNPELDAHMKIGDEITLPLESIKKYGGEQNVAVHTSPVEKPVETVAETHTTKASEDEYIVQQKDNYYRISRQFNITKEELFALNPGLEEKGLKPGETIKIKKAGTKNSGADIFEENSNPKTKVDSGNEKSSSNTTVSSEDDYVTYTVQQGDTVFSIVNKFGVTIDELIALNPELSKGLKTGMVLKIKKLDPAYVKKNGDALSVVMMLPFGYSTGETQYRTMALDFLTGAKLAIERNARNGQKLDIKIVDSGNEASFRNSLTQINPDNTDLIIGPFFKSNVVDVLDFTKNQKIPIVAPFANSPELYNYSNLIIVETNDQTYADKIVEEVKSAFSDQKIYVVADSKKENANYIKAGLEKTLKNPNITIVNSSADIQLDKNMMTGQSAPVIAILASDSDSAGEAFANRIIALSKEVQGVKAFSMHYAPVFEKKVDDLSQANLVYLMDRKINTEGSFEKEILAAYKNKYCKTPPKFAIVGFDIVNDMLTRENKKGEIFKQMNKVQTQLATKFEFVKSKANGAYVNTGYRVIRLVP
;
A
#
# COMPACT_ATOMS: atom_id res chain seq x y z
N MET A 1 38.60 27.87 41.68
CA MET A 1 37.50 28.33 40.82
C MET A 1 37.40 27.36 39.66
N VAL A 2 36.53 26.34 39.78
CA VAL A 2 36.34 25.30 38.77
C VAL A 2 35.19 25.75 37.86
N LEU A 3 35.50 26.12 36.64
CA LEU A 3 34.51 26.44 35.59
C LEU A 3 33.88 25.12 35.13
N GLY A 4 32.65 24.86 35.55
CA GLY A 4 31.86 23.76 35.01
C GLY A 4 31.48 24.02 33.56
N MET A 5 32.06 23.27 32.62
CA MET A 5 31.61 23.22 31.22
C MET A 5 30.27 22.46 31.17
N SER A 6 29.19 23.20 30.96
CA SER A 6 27.88 22.63 30.65
C SER A 6 27.90 22.01 29.26
N ALA A 7 27.67 20.71 29.14
CA ALA A 7 27.69 19.98 27.88
C ALA A 7 26.41 20.31 27.09
N GLN A 8 26.58 21.02 25.99
CA GLN A 8 25.50 21.32 25.02
C GLN A 8 25.13 20.04 24.29
N LYS A 9 23.87 19.62 24.36
CA LYS A 9 23.40 18.42 23.67
C LYS A 9 23.10 18.72 22.20
N SER A 10 23.71 17.96 21.30
CA SER A 10 23.55 18.15 19.84
C SER A 10 22.97 16.92 19.17
N HIS A 11 22.37 17.11 17.98
CA HIS A 11 21.86 16.08 17.10
C HIS A 11 22.44 16.27 15.69
N THR A 12 23.02 15.22 15.14
CA THR A 12 23.48 15.23 13.75
C THR A 12 22.36 14.74 12.84
N VAL A 13 22.00 15.53 11.84
CA VAL A 13 20.91 15.25 10.91
C VAL A 13 21.27 14.03 10.05
N VAL A 14 20.41 13.02 10.06
CA VAL A 14 20.52 11.81 9.25
C VAL A 14 19.37 11.72 8.23
N LYS A 15 19.51 10.81 7.26
CA LYS A 15 18.49 10.61 6.22
C LYS A 15 17.13 10.26 6.84
N GLY A 16 16.11 11.05 6.52
CA GLY A 16 14.76 10.91 7.05
C GLY A 16 14.45 11.84 8.24
N ASP A 17 15.43 12.57 8.74
CA ASP A 17 15.20 13.59 9.77
C ASP A 17 14.45 14.80 9.19
N THR A 18 13.50 15.27 9.97
CA THR A 18 12.79 16.53 9.73
C THR A 18 12.88 17.40 10.98
N PRO A 19 12.75 18.73 10.87
CA PRO A 19 12.71 19.60 12.04
C PRO A 19 11.68 19.16 13.08
N TYR A 20 10.56 18.61 12.61
CA TYR A 20 9.50 18.10 13.47
C TYR A 20 9.93 16.83 14.23
N ASN A 21 10.51 15.84 13.53
CA ASN A 21 10.92 14.59 14.16
C ASN A 21 12.06 14.81 15.18
N ILE A 22 12.98 15.69 14.85
CA ILE A 22 14.09 16.06 15.76
C ILE A 22 13.55 16.81 16.97
N ALA A 23 12.69 17.82 16.79
CA ALA A 23 12.08 18.56 17.89
C ALA A 23 11.31 17.62 18.82
N LYS A 24 10.45 16.76 18.27
CA LYS A 24 9.68 15.74 19.02
C LYS A 24 10.58 14.80 19.81
N LYS A 25 11.67 14.33 19.19
CA LYS A 25 12.65 13.42 19.83
C LYS A 25 13.29 14.02 21.09
N TYR A 26 13.45 15.34 21.12
CA TYR A 26 14.12 16.04 22.22
C TYR A 26 13.16 16.87 23.11
N GLY A 27 11.85 16.70 22.93
CA GLY A 27 10.82 17.39 23.72
C GLY A 27 10.76 18.90 23.47
N LEU A 28 11.14 19.34 22.26
CA LEU A 28 11.12 20.73 21.82
C LEU A 28 9.97 20.96 20.84
N THR A 29 9.53 22.19 20.73
CA THR A 29 8.75 22.62 19.58
C THR A 29 9.69 22.88 18.37
N VAL A 30 9.17 22.81 17.14
CA VAL A 30 9.96 23.13 15.94
C VAL A 30 10.52 24.55 16.03
N GLU A 31 9.75 25.47 16.58
CA GLU A 31 10.16 26.88 16.77
C GLU A 31 11.33 27.02 17.75
N GLU A 32 11.31 26.29 18.86
CA GLU A 32 12.43 26.24 19.81
C GLU A 32 13.67 25.62 19.19
N LEU A 33 13.52 24.53 18.44
CA LEU A 33 14.63 23.92 17.70
C LEU A 33 15.26 24.90 16.71
N LEU A 34 14.46 25.64 15.94
CA LEU A 34 14.96 26.62 14.97
C LEU A 34 15.57 27.85 15.65
N LYS A 35 15.03 28.29 16.79
CA LYS A 35 15.65 29.36 17.61
C LYS A 35 17.01 28.95 18.15
N LEU A 36 17.20 27.69 18.50
CA LEU A 36 18.50 27.16 18.94
C LEU A 36 19.48 27.02 17.76
N ASN A 37 18.97 27.00 16.51
CA ASN A 37 19.74 26.76 15.31
C ASN A 37 19.47 27.81 14.22
N PRO A 38 19.85 29.09 14.40
CA PRO A 38 19.53 30.17 13.47
C PRO A 38 20.17 30.04 12.09
N LYS A 39 21.12 29.12 11.92
CA LYS A 39 21.71 28.77 10.62
C LYS A 39 20.78 27.95 9.72
N VAL A 40 19.76 27.31 10.26
CA VAL A 40 18.76 26.54 9.51
C VAL A 40 17.75 27.51 8.90
N LYS A 41 17.99 27.92 7.63
CA LYS A 41 17.07 28.80 6.91
C LYS A 41 15.87 28.01 6.39
N ASP A 42 14.67 28.55 6.58
CA ASP A 42 13.39 28.01 6.07
C ASP A 42 13.08 26.56 6.49
N GLY A 43 13.65 26.08 7.60
CA GLY A 43 13.43 24.72 8.09
C GLY A 43 14.07 23.62 7.23
N LYS A 44 14.94 23.98 6.29
CA LYS A 44 15.66 23.01 5.45
C LYS A 44 16.88 22.48 6.20
N LEU A 45 16.91 21.17 6.41
CA LEU A 45 18.04 20.45 7.01
C LEU A 45 18.87 19.78 5.91
N ALA A 46 20.20 19.91 6.03
CA ALA A 46 21.12 19.14 5.21
C ALA A 46 21.63 17.92 5.98
N LEU A 47 21.87 16.81 5.29
CA LEU A 47 22.49 15.62 5.90
C LEU A 47 23.85 15.98 6.49
N GLY A 48 24.07 15.60 7.75
CA GLY A 48 25.30 15.92 8.47
C GLY A 48 25.25 17.23 9.25
N ASP A 49 24.19 18.06 9.13
CA ASP A 49 24.05 19.24 9.98
C ASP A 49 24.03 18.86 11.43
N VAL A 50 24.76 19.61 12.27
CA VAL A 50 24.78 19.43 13.72
C VAL A 50 23.89 20.47 14.37
N LEU A 51 22.77 20.04 14.92
CA LEU A 51 21.78 20.90 15.56
C LEU A 51 21.92 20.88 17.09
N THR A 52 21.83 22.03 17.71
CA THR A 52 21.69 22.17 19.16
C THR A 52 20.27 21.82 19.56
N VAL A 53 20.10 20.82 20.44
CA VAL A 53 18.77 20.30 20.84
C VAL A 53 18.43 20.52 22.32
N LYS A 54 19.36 21.03 23.13
CA LYS A 54 19.11 21.43 24.50
C LYS A 54 20.13 22.46 24.96
N ASN A 55 19.68 23.50 25.68
CA ASN A 55 20.53 24.48 26.32
C ASN A 55 20.22 24.50 27.81
N ASP A 56 21.13 24.04 28.69
CA ASP A 56 20.94 23.94 30.13
C ASP A 56 21.00 25.32 30.88
N LYS A 57 20.87 26.43 30.12
CA LYS A 57 20.86 27.79 30.68
C LYS A 57 19.50 28.48 30.62
N ALA A 58 18.43 27.83 31.07
CA ALA A 58 17.15 28.54 31.25
C ALA A 58 16.33 27.96 32.37
N ALA A 59 16.89 27.94 33.56
CA ALA A 59 16.12 27.87 34.81
C ALA A 59 16.42 29.14 35.62
N SER A 60 15.84 30.23 35.25
CA SER A 60 15.41 31.38 36.04
C SER A 60 15.39 32.65 35.18
N ALA A 61 14.21 33.07 34.84
CA ALA A 61 13.76 34.46 34.90
C ALA A 61 12.41 34.62 34.17
N SER A 62 11.40 34.76 34.99
CA SER A 62 10.36 35.78 34.91
C SER A 62 9.64 36.01 33.59
N SER A 63 8.38 35.57 33.60
CA SER A 63 7.25 36.36 33.14
C SER A 63 7.55 37.51 32.17
N LYS A 64 7.33 37.30 30.88
CA LYS A 64 6.67 38.30 30.03
C LYS A 64 5.91 37.55 28.95
N THR A 65 4.62 37.77 28.96
CA THR A 65 3.55 37.34 28.12
C THR A 65 3.91 37.16 26.63
N PRO A 66 3.60 36.04 26.01
CA PRO A 66 3.50 36.01 24.54
C PRO A 66 2.17 36.65 24.16
N VAL A 67 2.24 37.74 23.44
CA VAL A 67 1.09 38.34 22.74
C VAL A 67 0.74 37.41 21.61
N ALA A 68 -0.14 36.47 21.82
CA ALA A 68 -0.80 35.65 20.78
C ALA A 68 -1.93 34.75 21.26
N SER A 69 -2.60 35.08 22.36
CA SER A 69 -3.80 34.32 22.80
C SER A 69 -5.05 35.17 22.97
N LYS A 70 -5.29 36.09 22.04
CA LYS A 70 -6.50 36.94 22.08
C LYS A 70 -7.30 36.98 20.76
N LEU A 71 -7.15 35.98 19.86
CA LEU A 71 -7.82 36.02 18.55
C LEU A 71 -8.88 34.91 18.32
N VAL A 72 -9.17 34.05 19.29
CA VAL A 72 -10.13 32.94 19.04
C VAL A 72 -11.53 33.21 19.63
N ASN A 73 -11.72 34.25 20.44
CA ASN A 73 -13.01 34.44 21.13
C ASN A 73 -14.03 35.35 20.43
N ASN A 74 -13.77 35.88 19.24
CA ASN A 74 -14.79 36.66 18.51
C ASN A 74 -14.55 36.75 16.99
N SER A 75 -13.83 35.83 16.38
CA SER A 75 -13.49 35.88 14.96
C SER A 75 -14.51 35.08 14.14
N GLN A 76 -15.09 35.70 13.13
CA GLN A 76 -15.84 34.99 12.10
C GLN A 76 -14.91 33.92 11.47
N LEU A 77 -15.45 32.73 11.20
CA LEU A 77 -14.74 31.63 10.57
C LEU A 77 -15.03 31.60 9.09
N GLY A 78 -14.05 31.22 8.31
CA GLY A 78 -14.16 30.95 6.87
C GLY A 78 -13.51 29.62 6.52
N LYS A 79 -13.68 29.17 5.30
CA LYS A 79 -13.11 27.93 4.80
C LYS A 79 -12.21 28.19 3.60
N ILE A 80 -11.15 27.42 3.49
CA ILE A 80 -10.30 27.33 2.31
C ILE A 80 -10.36 25.93 1.73
N ILE A 81 -10.16 25.80 0.43
CA ILE A 81 -10.04 24.51 -0.26
C ILE A 81 -8.56 24.14 -0.38
N LEU A 82 -8.21 22.95 0.06
CA LEU A 82 -6.83 22.47 0.07
C LEU A 82 -6.27 22.30 -1.35
N GLN A 83 -5.14 22.94 -1.62
CA GLN A 83 -4.45 22.89 -2.90
C GLN A 83 -3.36 21.83 -2.94
N PRO A 84 -2.91 21.38 -4.14
CA PRO A 84 -1.79 20.46 -4.27
C PRO A 84 -0.55 20.94 -3.52
N LYS A 85 0.10 20.04 -2.77
CA LYS A 85 1.32 20.29 -1.98
C LYS A 85 1.13 21.15 -0.71
N GLN A 86 -0.08 21.55 -0.36
CA GLN A 86 -0.31 22.18 0.95
C GLN A 86 -0.21 21.15 2.06
N THR A 87 0.45 21.53 3.15
CA THR A 87 0.64 20.71 4.36
C THR A 87 0.14 21.49 5.57
N ILE A 88 -0.14 20.79 6.69
CA ILE A 88 -0.52 21.43 7.95
C ILE A 88 0.45 22.56 8.30
N TYR A 89 1.75 22.29 8.19
CA TYR A 89 2.79 23.30 8.43
C TYR A 89 2.71 24.48 7.45
N GLY A 90 2.48 24.21 6.15
CA GLY A 90 2.30 25.26 5.14
C GLY A 90 1.11 26.16 5.47
N ILE A 91 -0.02 25.59 5.88
CA ILE A 91 -1.24 26.30 6.26
C ILE A 91 -0.99 27.15 7.52
N THR A 92 -0.38 26.59 8.56
CA THR A 92 -0.09 27.36 9.80
C THR A 92 0.83 28.53 9.54
N LYS A 93 1.82 28.39 8.66
CA LYS A 93 2.73 29.48 8.25
C LYS A 93 2.02 30.52 7.39
N GLN A 94 1.29 30.09 6.37
CA GLN A 94 0.61 30.99 5.44
C GLN A 94 -0.42 31.86 6.14
N TYR A 95 -1.29 31.24 6.95
CA TYR A 95 -2.41 31.92 7.62
C TYR A 95 -2.10 32.40 9.02
N ARG A 96 -0.84 32.24 9.48
CA ARG A 96 -0.34 32.65 10.81
C ARG A 96 -1.22 32.17 11.97
N ILE A 97 -1.68 30.94 11.89
CA ILE A 97 -2.43 30.24 12.95
C ILE A 97 -1.53 29.19 13.62
N SER A 98 -1.68 28.98 14.92
CA SER A 98 -0.99 27.88 15.59
C SER A 98 -1.58 26.53 15.15
N GLU A 99 -0.75 25.47 15.13
CA GLU A 99 -1.24 24.12 14.83
C GLU A 99 -2.32 23.67 15.83
N THR A 100 -2.16 24.05 17.09
CA THR A 100 -3.14 23.77 18.14
C THR A 100 -4.49 24.41 17.86
N ASP A 101 -4.51 25.66 17.40
CA ASP A 101 -5.76 26.35 17.09
C ASP A 101 -6.35 25.88 15.74
N LEU A 102 -5.49 25.55 14.78
CA LEU A 102 -5.93 24.93 13.53
C LEU A 102 -6.63 23.59 13.79
N ARG A 103 -6.07 22.74 14.67
CA ARG A 103 -6.67 21.47 15.07
C ARG A 103 -7.95 21.62 15.89
N LYS A 104 -8.06 22.65 16.73
CA LYS A 104 -9.32 22.96 17.42
C LYS A 104 -10.45 23.34 16.47
N LEU A 105 -10.11 24.10 15.41
CA LEU A 105 -11.07 24.47 14.38
C LEU A 105 -11.40 23.33 13.39
N ASN A 106 -10.52 22.32 13.31
CA ASN A 106 -10.64 21.16 12.44
C ASN A 106 -10.28 19.88 13.20
N PRO A 107 -11.17 19.33 14.03
CA PRO A 107 -10.87 18.17 14.88
C PRO A 107 -10.38 16.93 14.14
N GLU A 108 -10.80 16.76 12.89
CA GLU A 108 -10.42 15.65 12.02
C GLU A 108 -9.38 16.06 10.94
N LEU A 109 -8.54 17.04 11.24
CA LEU A 109 -7.60 17.64 10.28
C LEU A 109 -6.74 16.60 9.55
N ASP A 110 -6.26 15.57 10.26
CA ASP A 110 -5.39 14.55 9.67
C ASP A 110 -6.13 13.65 8.66
N ALA A 111 -7.45 13.51 8.80
CA ALA A 111 -8.31 12.78 7.87
C ALA A 111 -8.70 13.63 6.64
N HIS A 112 -8.66 14.96 6.78
CA HIS A 112 -9.07 15.95 5.78
C HIS A 112 -7.89 16.73 5.19
N MET A 113 -6.81 16.05 4.85
CA MET A 113 -5.63 16.65 4.19
C MET A 113 -5.47 16.20 2.73
N LYS A 114 -6.59 15.99 2.03
CA LYS A 114 -6.60 15.67 0.60
C LYS A 114 -6.87 16.92 -0.23
N ILE A 115 -6.36 16.93 -1.45
CA ILE A 115 -6.66 18.01 -2.41
C ILE A 115 -8.17 18.12 -2.59
N GLY A 116 -8.71 19.32 -2.41
CA GLY A 116 -10.15 19.60 -2.48
C GLY A 116 -10.88 19.57 -1.13
N ASP A 117 -10.24 19.13 -0.04
CA ASP A 117 -10.84 19.18 1.29
C ASP A 117 -10.94 20.62 1.80
N GLU A 118 -11.96 20.87 2.63
CA GLU A 118 -12.21 22.18 3.24
C GLU A 118 -11.54 22.28 4.61
N ILE A 119 -10.76 23.33 4.81
CA ILE A 119 -10.10 23.63 6.10
C ILE A 119 -10.66 24.93 6.66
N THR A 120 -11.16 24.87 7.89
CA THR A 120 -11.72 26.01 8.62
C THR A 120 -10.62 26.85 9.26
N LEU A 121 -10.65 28.15 9.01
CA LEU A 121 -9.67 29.13 9.50
C LEU A 121 -10.38 30.42 9.98
N PRO A 122 -9.74 31.25 10.81
CA PRO A 122 -10.24 32.59 11.09
C PRO A 122 -10.36 33.41 9.79
N LEU A 123 -11.52 33.99 9.57
CA LEU A 123 -11.83 34.74 8.34
C LEU A 123 -10.84 35.90 8.10
N GLU A 124 -10.39 36.54 9.17
CA GLU A 124 -9.35 37.59 9.11
C GLU A 124 -8.01 37.05 8.56
N SER A 125 -7.64 35.83 8.95
CA SER A 125 -6.44 35.18 8.44
C SER A 125 -6.57 34.85 6.97
N ILE A 126 -7.76 34.41 6.52
CA ILE A 126 -8.04 34.15 5.11
C ILE A 126 -7.99 35.45 4.30
N LYS A 127 -8.64 36.52 4.76
CA LYS A 127 -8.66 37.82 4.05
C LYS A 127 -7.27 38.46 3.97
N LYS A 128 -6.44 38.29 5.01
CA LYS A 128 -5.13 38.93 5.10
C LYS A 128 -4.01 38.17 4.40
N TYR A 129 -4.09 36.86 4.35
CA TYR A 129 -3.01 35.98 3.89
C TYR A 129 -3.42 34.98 2.80
N GLY A 130 -4.71 34.88 2.44
CA GLY A 130 -5.21 34.11 1.32
C GLY A 130 -5.06 34.91 0.03
N GLY A 131 -4.26 34.44 -0.93
CA GLY A 131 -4.14 35.05 -2.26
C GLY A 131 -5.45 34.95 -3.06
N GLU A 132 -5.58 35.70 -4.15
CA GLU A 132 -6.80 35.91 -4.95
C GLU A 132 -7.45 34.63 -5.53
N GLN A 133 -6.89 33.45 -5.36
CA GLN A 133 -7.35 32.21 -6.02
C GLN A 133 -8.05 31.17 -5.12
N ASN A 134 -8.30 31.44 -3.82
CA ASN A 134 -8.73 30.41 -2.88
C ASN A 134 -9.87 30.78 -1.92
N VAL A 135 -10.80 31.66 -2.31
CA VAL A 135 -11.86 32.08 -1.38
C VAL A 135 -13.23 31.60 -1.84
N ALA A 136 -13.64 30.44 -1.32
CA ALA A 136 -15.07 30.16 -1.15
C ALA A 136 -15.48 30.71 0.23
N VAL A 137 -15.92 31.96 0.30
CA VAL A 137 -16.37 32.57 1.56
C VAL A 137 -17.82 32.19 1.80
N HIS A 138 -18.07 31.21 2.63
CA HIS A 138 -19.38 31.00 3.25
C HIS A 138 -19.33 31.57 4.66
N THR A 139 -19.93 32.75 4.83
CA THR A 139 -20.13 33.36 6.15
C THR A 139 -21.36 32.74 6.80
N SER A 140 -21.18 32.04 7.89
CA SER A 140 -22.25 31.67 8.82
C SER A 140 -22.02 32.38 10.16
N PRO A 141 -23.06 33.02 10.75
CA PRO A 141 -22.94 33.64 12.06
C PRO A 141 -22.78 32.62 13.18
N VAL A 142 -21.92 32.96 14.13
CA VAL A 142 -21.69 32.15 15.33
C VAL A 142 -22.91 32.33 16.26
N GLU A 143 -23.70 31.30 16.45
CA GLU A 143 -24.61 31.19 17.58
C GLU A 143 -23.90 30.49 18.74
N LYS A 144 -24.15 31.07 19.93
CA LYS A 144 -23.62 30.60 21.22
C LYS A 144 -24.16 29.23 21.58
N PRO A 145 -23.39 28.43 22.37
CA PRO A 145 -23.90 27.16 22.85
C PRO A 145 -24.99 27.39 23.89
N VAL A 146 -26.17 26.94 23.57
CA VAL A 146 -27.26 26.70 24.53
C VAL A 146 -27.44 25.19 24.56
N GLU A 147 -27.25 24.62 25.74
CA GLU A 147 -27.81 23.31 26.05
C GLU A 147 -29.31 23.34 25.75
N THR A 148 -29.80 22.33 25.09
CA THR A 148 -31.00 21.59 25.48
C THR A 148 -31.65 20.91 24.28
N VAL A 149 -32.03 19.66 24.54
CA VAL A 149 -33.21 18.94 24.07
C VAL A 149 -33.36 18.70 22.57
N ALA A 150 -33.34 17.42 22.25
CA ALA A 150 -33.88 16.87 21.03
C ALA A 150 -35.27 17.38 20.75
N GLU A 151 -35.41 18.18 19.70
CA GLU A 151 -36.68 18.36 19.03
C GLU A 151 -36.52 18.05 17.54
N THR A 152 -37.21 17.00 17.17
CA THR A 152 -37.50 16.56 15.82
C THR A 152 -38.28 17.63 15.09
N HIS A 153 -37.65 18.31 14.14
CA HIS A 153 -38.40 19.02 13.11
C HIS A 153 -38.64 18.15 11.91
N THR A 154 -39.80 17.50 11.93
CA THR A 154 -40.45 16.87 10.79
C THR A 154 -40.96 17.97 9.83
N THR A 155 -40.26 18.17 8.72
CA THR A 155 -40.87 18.75 7.54
C THR A 155 -41.54 17.61 6.77
N LYS A 156 -42.88 17.71 6.64
CA LYS A 156 -43.74 16.75 5.96
C LYS A 156 -43.37 16.63 4.49
N ALA A 157 -42.56 15.59 4.15
CA ALA A 157 -42.64 14.93 2.87
C ALA A 157 -43.73 13.83 2.96
N SER A 158 -44.33 13.43 1.84
CA SER A 158 -45.31 12.34 1.82
C SER A 158 -44.73 11.08 2.49
N GLU A 159 -45.60 10.22 3.04
CA GLU A 159 -45.20 9.07 3.85
C GLU A 159 -44.23 8.10 3.13
N ASP A 160 -44.02 8.26 1.82
CA ASP A 160 -43.16 7.41 0.97
C ASP A 160 -41.94 8.14 0.39
N GLU A 161 -41.68 9.38 0.81
CA GLU A 161 -40.56 10.19 0.31
C GLU A 161 -39.67 10.71 1.44
N TYR A 162 -38.38 10.76 1.16
CA TYR A 162 -37.35 11.26 2.08
C TYR A 162 -36.52 12.35 1.42
N ILE A 163 -36.31 13.44 2.13
CA ILE A 163 -35.37 14.48 1.69
C ILE A 163 -34.00 14.16 2.23
N VAL A 164 -33.05 13.93 1.32
CA VAL A 164 -31.66 13.59 1.64
C VAL A 164 -31.05 14.71 2.48
N GLN A 165 -30.57 14.36 3.67
CA GLN A 165 -29.92 15.29 4.59
C GLN A 165 -28.43 15.41 4.29
N GLN A 166 -27.82 16.47 4.77
CA GLN A 166 -26.37 16.66 4.71
C GLN A 166 -25.68 15.53 5.51
N LYS A 167 -24.74 14.80 4.90
CA LYS A 167 -24.08 13.59 5.42
C LYS A 167 -24.88 12.27 5.29
N ASP A 168 -26.00 12.26 4.60
CA ASP A 168 -26.64 11.00 4.25
C ASP A 168 -25.82 10.26 3.20
N ASN A 169 -25.84 8.94 3.32
CA ASN A 169 -25.34 8.02 2.32
C ASN A 169 -26.35 6.88 2.13
N TYR A 170 -26.19 6.11 1.06
CA TYR A 170 -27.11 5.01 0.74
C TYR A 170 -27.32 4.05 1.91
N TYR A 171 -26.26 3.75 2.64
CA TYR A 171 -26.31 2.86 3.80
C TYR A 171 -27.17 3.41 4.94
N ARG A 172 -26.98 4.70 5.29
CA ARG A 172 -27.75 5.35 6.36
C ARG A 172 -29.24 5.38 6.03
N ILE A 173 -29.57 5.72 4.78
CA ILE A 173 -30.96 5.78 4.29
C ILE A 173 -31.55 4.38 4.25
N SER A 174 -30.87 3.40 3.69
CA SER A 174 -31.31 2.00 3.64
C SER A 174 -31.62 1.45 5.03
N ARG A 175 -30.75 1.74 6.00
CA ARG A 175 -30.94 1.30 7.39
C ARG A 175 -32.07 2.04 8.10
N GLN A 176 -32.20 3.35 7.89
CA GLN A 176 -33.21 4.17 8.52
C GLN A 176 -34.62 3.76 8.09
N PHE A 177 -34.77 3.34 6.84
CA PHE A 177 -36.05 2.97 6.26
C PHE A 177 -36.24 1.48 6.03
N ASN A 178 -35.27 0.67 6.48
CA ASN A 178 -35.26 -0.80 6.38
C ASN A 178 -35.51 -1.31 4.95
N ILE A 179 -34.80 -0.72 3.98
CA ILE A 179 -34.81 -1.10 2.57
C ILE A 179 -33.39 -1.44 2.13
N THR A 180 -33.25 -2.32 1.17
CA THR A 180 -31.93 -2.62 0.58
C THR A 180 -31.48 -1.49 -0.36
N LYS A 181 -30.19 -1.46 -0.69
CA LYS A 181 -29.65 -0.49 -1.65
C LYS A 181 -30.25 -0.71 -3.04
N GLU A 182 -30.46 -1.96 -3.40
CA GLU A 182 -31.07 -2.39 -4.66
C GLU A 182 -32.55 -1.94 -4.73
N GLU A 183 -33.30 -2.09 -3.65
CA GLU A 183 -34.67 -1.58 -3.55
C GLU A 183 -34.72 -0.04 -3.61
N LEU A 184 -33.77 0.63 -2.96
CA LEU A 184 -33.65 2.10 -3.04
C LEU A 184 -33.39 2.57 -4.47
N PHE A 185 -32.54 1.88 -5.22
CA PHE A 185 -32.26 2.19 -6.62
C PHE A 185 -33.43 1.85 -7.54
N ALA A 186 -34.13 0.74 -7.29
CA ALA A 186 -35.31 0.38 -8.03
C ALA A 186 -36.44 1.41 -7.86
N LEU A 187 -36.58 1.99 -6.66
CA LEU A 187 -37.54 3.05 -6.38
C LEU A 187 -37.13 4.40 -6.97
N ASN A 188 -35.84 4.60 -7.26
CA ASN A 188 -35.26 5.85 -7.76
C ASN A 188 -34.36 5.59 -8.98
N PRO A 189 -34.92 5.32 -10.17
CA PRO A 189 -34.12 5.08 -11.37
C PRO A 189 -33.15 6.23 -11.67
N GLY A 190 -31.88 5.89 -11.90
CA GLY A 190 -30.81 6.87 -12.15
C GLY A 190 -30.13 7.43 -10.89
N LEU A 191 -30.55 7.05 -9.68
CA LEU A 191 -29.93 7.48 -8.43
C LEU A 191 -28.52 6.90 -8.28
N GLU A 192 -28.26 5.71 -8.83
CA GLU A 192 -26.95 5.08 -8.81
C GLU A 192 -25.90 5.88 -9.62
N GLU A 193 -26.32 6.44 -10.76
CA GLU A 193 -25.45 7.23 -11.65
C GLU A 193 -25.27 8.67 -11.17
N LYS A 194 -26.35 9.29 -10.62
CA LYS A 194 -26.36 10.69 -10.21
C LYS A 194 -25.81 10.93 -8.81
N GLY A 195 -25.77 9.89 -7.96
CA GLY A 195 -25.40 9.99 -6.55
C GLY A 195 -26.45 10.71 -5.71
N LEU A 196 -26.34 10.60 -4.36
CA LEU A 196 -27.19 11.32 -3.41
C LEU A 196 -26.74 12.78 -3.28
N LYS A 197 -27.70 13.70 -3.38
CA LYS A 197 -27.44 15.13 -3.17
C LYS A 197 -28.28 15.65 -2.00
N PRO A 198 -27.69 16.34 -1.03
CA PRO A 198 -28.45 16.97 0.06
C PRO A 198 -29.55 17.89 -0.49
N GLY A 199 -30.74 17.75 0.08
CA GLY A 199 -31.94 18.47 -0.36
C GLY A 199 -32.75 17.80 -1.49
N GLU A 200 -32.21 16.71 -2.09
CA GLU A 200 -32.94 15.93 -3.08
C GLU A 200 -33.98 15.04 -2.41
N THR A 201 -35.17 14.94 -3.02
CA THR A 201 -36.23 14.05 -2.53
C THR A 201 -36.12 12.71 -3.22
N ILE A 202 -36.01 11.64 -2.44
CA ILE A 202 -35.94 10.25 -2.90
C ILE A 202 -37.13 9.46 -2.38
N LYS A 203 -37.55 8.44 -3.15
CA LYS A 203 -38.62 7.53 -2.74
C LYS A 203 -38.07 6.45 -1.84
N ILE A 204 -38.78 6.16 -0.74
CA ILE A 204 -38.44 5.14 0.25
C ILE A 204 -39.66 4.27 0.51
N LYS A 205 -39.43 3.01 0.84
CA LYS A 205 -40.49 2.12 1.26
C LYS A 205 -40.74 2.27 2.76
N LYS A 206 -42.00 2.40 3.15
CA LYS A 206 -42.38 2.60 4.56
C LYS A 206 -42.02 1.36 5.40
N ALA A 207 -41.32 1.54 6.51
CA ALA A 207 -41.11 0.49 7.48
C ALA A 207 -42.42 0.20 8.23
N GLY A 208 -43.01 -0.93 7.97
CA GLY A 208 -44.06 -1.50 8.80
C GLY A 208 -45.39 -1.75 8.11
N THR A 209 -45.57 -2.93 7.63
CA THR A 209 -46.72 -3.76 8.00
C THR A 209 -46.38 -5.21 7.67
N LYS A 210 -46.36 -6.06 8.69
CA LYS A 210 -46.41 -7.51 8.51
C LYS A 210 -47.71 -7.84 7.81
N ASN A 211 -47.66 -8.44 6.66
CA ASN A 211 -48.70 -9.37 6.23
C ASN A 211 -48.06 -10.49 5.43
N SER A 212 -48.36 -11.65 5.98
CA SER A 212 -48.24 -12.98 5.44
C SER A 212 -48.98 -13.12 4.11
N GLY A 213 -48.47 -14.00 3.27
CA GLY A 213 -49.23 -14.63 2.18
C GLY A 213 -48.48 -14.53 0.85
N ALA A 214 -47.79 -15.52 0.54
CA ALA A 214 -48.11 -16.60 -0.39
C ALA A 214 -48.14 -16.22 -1.88
N ASP A 215 -47.34 -16.96 -2.59
CA ASP A 215 -47.51 -17.45 -3.95
C ASP A 215 -47.43 -16.45 -5.12
N ILE A 216 -46.42 -16.67 -5.96
CA ILE A 216 -46.61 -17.30 -7.28
C ILE A 216 -45.23 -17.63 -7.85
N PHE A 217 -44.91 -18.92 -7.90
CA PHE A 217 -43.97 -19.52 -8.83
C PHE A 217 -44.79 -20.41 -9.78
N GLU A 218 -44.74 -20.15 -11.04
CA GLU A 218 -44.96 -21.15 -12.11
C GLU A 218 -43.65 -21.22 -12.89
N GLU A 219 -42.99 -22.28 -12.90
CA GLU A 219 -43.07 -23.66 -13.38
C GLU A 219 -42.69 -23.78 -14.86
N ASN A 220 -41.67 -24.56 -15.10
CA ASN A 220 -41.63 -25.63 -16.13
C ASN A 220 -40.36 -26.46 -15.94
N SER A 221 -40.48 -27.58 -15.51
CA SER A 221 -40.89 -28.94 -15.86
C SER A 221 -39.70 -29.86 -16.13
N ASN A 222 -39.68 -30.84 -15.30
CA ASN A 222 -39.13 -32.20 -15.17
C ASN A 222 -38.92 -33.02 -16.47
N PRO A 223 -38.20 -34.17 -16.50
CA PRO A 223 -38.68 -35.36 -15.79
C PRO A 223 -37.65 -36.29 -15.11
N LYS A 224 -38.17 -36.88 -14.07
CA LYS A 224 -37.93 -38.11 -13.33
C LYS A 224 -37.03 -39.21 -13.92
N THR A 225 -36.24 -39.85 -13.00
CA THR A 225 -36.24 -41.31 -12.89
C THR A 225 -36.04 -41.72 -11.42
N LYS A 226 -36.90 -42.61 -10.96
CA LYS A 226 -36.92 -43.29 -9.68
C LYS A 226 -35.95 -44.48 -9.68
N VAL A 227 -35.53 -44.90 -8.49
CA VAL A 227 -35.51 -46.27 -7.87
C VAL A 227 -34.60 -46.13 -6.64
N ASP A 228 -34.84 -46.53 -5.47
CA ASP A 228 -35.66 -47.33 -4.64
C ASP A 228 -34.87 -47.61 -3.34
N SER A 229 -35.57 -47.57 -2.26
CA SER A 229 -35.45 -48.06 -0.90
C SER A 229 -34.17 -48.72 -0.39
N GLY A 230 -33.70 -48.24 0.76
CA GLY A 230 -32.87 -48.95 1.72
C GLY A 230 -32.88 -48.25 3.07
N ASN A 231 -33.74 -48.72 3.91
CA ASN A 231 -33.98 -48.28 5.28
C ASN A 231 -32.80 -48.66 6.18
N GLU A 232 -32.25 -47.71 6.95
CA GLU A 232 -31.81 -48.03 8.31
C GLU A 232 -31.71 -46.77 9.19
N LYS A 233 -32.15 -46.99 10.39
CA LYS A 233 -32.37 -46.10 11.51
C LYS A 233 -31.10 -45.42 12.01
N SER A 234 -31.35 -44.25 12.53
CA SER A 234 -30.89 -43.82 13.86
C SER A 234 -29.86 -42.74 13.94
N SER A 235 -30.20 -41.84 14.76
CA SER A 235 -29.39 -40.95 15.56
C SER A 235 -29.25 -39.52 15.06
N SER A 236 -30.10 -38.70 15.65
CA SER A 236 -29.91 -37.26 15.76
C SER A 236 -28.53 -36.93 16.33
N ASN A 237 -27.58 -36.64 15.48
CA ASN A 237 -26.41 -35.91 15.88
C ASN A 237 -26.59 -34.47 15.42
N THR A 238 -26.93 -33.61 16.36
CA THR A 238 -26.69 -32.19 16.29
C THR A 238 -25.17 -32.03 16.16
N THR A 239 -24.69 -31.91 14.94
CA THR A 239 -23.30 -31.54 14.69
C THR A 239 -23.12 -30.10 15.21
N VAL A 240 -22.58 -30.00 16.42
CA VAL A 240 -21.95 -28.75 16.87
C VAL A 240 -20.81 -28.51 15.90
N SER A 241 -20.98 -27.52 14.99
CA SER A 241 -19.89 -27.10 14.11
C SER A 241 -18.77 -26.65 15.01
N SER A 242 -17.61 -27.30 14.94
CA SER A 242 -16.43 -26.93 15.70
C SER A 242 -15.95 -25.54 15.27
N GLU A 243 -15.25 -24.82 16.13
CA GLU A 243 -14.63 -23.53 15.79
C GLU A 243 -13.68 -23.65 14.60
N ASP A 244 -13.18 -24.85 14.33
CA ASP A 244 -12.27 -25.20 13.23
C ASP A 244 -12.90 -25.07 11.82
N ASP A 245 -14.25 -25.00 11.73
CA ASP A 245 -14.94 -24.82 10.44
C ASP A 245 -14.98 -23.38 9.93
N TYR A 246 -14.40 -22.43 10.67
CA TYR A 246 -14.47 -21.00 10.37
C TYR A 246 -13.10 -20.33 10.39
N VAL A 247 -12.93 -19.35 9.53
CA VAL A 247 -11.90 -18.33 9.73
C VAL A 247 -12.32 -17.50 10.92
N THR A 248 -11.54 -17.52 12.00
CA THR A 248 -11.82 -16.75 13.22
C THR A 248 -10.92 -15.53 13.35
N TYR A 249 -11.40 -14.53 14.08
CA TYR A 249 -10.64 -13.32 14.39
C TYR A 249 -10.90 -12.85 15.81
N THR A 250 -9.84 -12.65 16.57
CA THR A 250 -9.96 -12.07 17.92
C THR A 250 -9.95 -10.54 17.82
N VAL A 251 -11.02 -9.93 18.28
CA VAL A 251 -11.23 -8.47 18.27
C VAL A 251 -10.15 -7.78 19.10
N GLN A 252 -9.47 -6.81 18.50
CA GLN A 252 -8.45 -6.01 19.16
C GLN A 252 -9.03 -4.67 19.67
N GLN A 253 -8.33 -4.04 20.60
CA GLN A 253 -8.70 -2.70 21.06
C GLN A 253 -8.67 -1.71 19.88
N GLY A 254 -9.76 -0.96 19.70
CA GLY A 254 -9.91 -0.01 18.58
C GLY A 254 -10.55 -0.60 17.32
N ASP A 255 -10.85 -1.92 17.29
CA ASP A 255 -11.62 -2.49 16.21
C ASP A 255 -13.06 -2.01 16.21
N THR A 256 -13.59 -1.83 15.02
CA THR A 256 -15.02 -1.60 14.77
C THR A 256 -15.54 -2.70 13.85
N VAL A 257 -16.84 -2.96 13.87
CA VAL A 257 -17.46 -3.91 12.93
C VAL A 257 -17.09 -3.56 11.49
N PHE A 258 -17.06 -2.26 11.16
CA PHE A 258 -16.70 -1.79 9.83
C PHE A 258 -15.22 -2.05 9.48
N SER A 259 -14.30 -1.86 10.43
CA SER A 259 -12.88 -2.18 10.20
C SER A 259 -12.68 -3.68 9.95
N ILE A 260 -13.42 -4.52 10.67
CA ILE A 260 -13.35 -5.98 10.54
C ILE A 260 -13.91 -6.46 9.19
N VAL A 261 -15.08 -5.98 8.78
CA VAL A 261 -15.67 -6.39 7.48
C VAL A 261 -14.80 -5.93 6.31
N ASN A 262 -14.25 -4.72 6.36
CA ASN A 262 -13.30 -4.24 5.36
C ASN A 262 -11.99 -5.05 5.36
N LYS A 263 -11.51 -5.42 6.54
CA LYS A 263 -10.30 -6.23 6.72
C LYS A 263 -10.41 -7.58 6.03
N PHE A 264 -11.55 -8.23 6.17
CA PHE A 264 -11.75 -9.60 5.70
C PHE A 264 -12.55 -9.68 4.40
N GLY A 265 -13.06 -8.58 3.88
CA GLY A 265 -13.83 -8.53 2.64
C GLY A 265 -15.15 -9.30 2.75
N VAL A 266 -15.78 -9.27 3.92
CA VAL A 266 -17.11 -9.83 4.17
C VAL A 266 -18.12 -8.70 4.34
N THR A 267 -19.40 -8.99 4.18
CA THR A 267 -20.46 -8.02 4.48
C THR A 267 -20.78 -7.99 5.97
N ILE A 268 -21.41 -6.91 6.42
CA ILE A 268 -21.86 -6.80 7.81
C ILE A 268 -22.88 -7.90 8.12
N ASP A 269 -23.77 -8.18 7.19
CA ASP A 269 -24.82 -9.19 7.35
C ASP A 269 -24.25 -10.60 7.48
N GLU A 270 -23.25 -10.94 6.66
CA GLU A 270 -22.52 -12.20 6.79
C GLU A 270 -21.82 -12.32 8.14
N LEU A 271 -21.18 -11.24 8.61
CA LEU A 271 -20.50 -11.24 9.90
C LEU A 271 -21.49 -11.38 11.07
N ILE A 272 -22.62 -10.68 11.03
CA ILE A 272 -23.67 -10.77 12.06
C ILE A 272 -24.35 -12.13 12.04
N ALA A 273 -24.64 -12.68 10.85
CA ALA A 273 -25.24 -14.01 10.72
C ALA A 273 -24.38 -15.11 11.36
N LEU A 274 -23.05 -14.98 11.27
CA LEU A 274 -22.11 -15.91 11.90
C LEU A 274 -21.88 -15.63 13.39
N ASN A 275 -22.17 -14.40 13.85
CA ASN A 275 -21.92 -13.94 15.22
C ASN A 275 -23.13 -13.16 15.76
N PRO A 276 -24.23 -13.83 16.11
CA PRO A 276 -25.45 -13.15 16.59
C PRO A 276 -25.23 -12.24 17.81
N GLU A 277 -24.21 -12.54 18.61
CA GLU A 277 -23.80 -11.77 19.78
C GLU A 277 -23.30 -10.35 19.42
N LEU A 278 -22.91 -10.10 18.19
CA LEU A 278 -22.54 -8.74 17.71
C LEU A 278 -23.70 -7.74 17.80
N SER A 279 -24.94 -8.21 17.84
CA SER A 279 -26.12 -7.38 18.11
C SER A 279 -26.06 -6.68 19.46
N LYS A 280 -25.29 -7.21 20.42
CA LYS A 280 -25.04 -6.66 21.75
C LYS A 280 -23.81 -5.75 21.81
N GLY A 281 -23.14 -5.55 20.68
CA GLY A 281 -21.95 -4.71 20.53
C GLY A 281 -20.65 -5.53 20.44
N LEU A 282 -19.66 -4.91 19.79
CA LEU A 282 -18.33 -5.46 19.63
C LEU A 282 -17.50 -5.23 20.91
N LYS A 283 -16.81 -6.26 21.40
CA LYS A 283 -15.94 -6.17 22.58
C LYS A 283 -14.55 -6.68 22.26
N THR A 284 -13.55 -6.00 22.79
CA THR A 284 -12.14 -6.45 22.70
C THR A 284 -12.00 -7.86 23.32
N GLY A 285 -11.24 -8.73 22.67
CA GLY A 285 -11.05 -10.12 23.07
C GLY A 285 -12.13 -11.07 22.55
N MET A 286 -13.24 -10.57 21.97
CA MET A 286 -14.26 -11.42 21.35
C MET A 286 -13.70 -12.16 20.15
N VAL A 287 -13.94 -13.47 20.06
CA VAL A 287 -13.54 -14.27 18.90
C VAL A 287 -14.71 -14.32 17.93
N LEU A 288 -14.54 -13.71 16.76
CA LEU A 288 -15.56 -13.67 15.71
C LEU A 288 -15.31 -14.73 14.65
N LYS A 289 -16.36 -15.40 14.22
CA LYS A 289 -16.39 -16.24 13.02
C LYS A 289 -16.56 -15.30 11.82
N ILE A 290 -15.54 -15.21 10.97
CA ILE A 290 -15.53 -14.26 9.85
C ILE A 290 -16.19 -14.83 8.61
N LYS A 291 -15.85 -16.08 8.27
CA LYS A 291 -16.37 -16.79 7.11
C LYS A 291 -16.33 -18.29 7.38
N LYS A 292 -17.36 -18.99 6.97
CA LYS A 292 -17.33 -20.45 6.98
C LYS A 292 -16.30 -20.91 5.94
N LEU A 293 -15.42 -21.81 6.37
CA LEU A 293 -14.47 -22.43 5.46
C LEU A 293 -15.23 -23.32 4.47
N ASP A 294 -14.83 -23.25 3.19
CA ASP A 294 -15.22 -24.26 2.24
C ASP A 294 -14.72 -25.63 2.76
N PRO A 295 -15.41 -26.75 2.52
CA PRO A 295 -14.94 -28.08 2.92
C PRO A 295 -13.48 -28.38 2.54
N ALA A 296 -12.97 -27.76 1.48
CA ALA A 296 -11.56 -27.82 1.06
C ALA A 296 -10.59 -27.17 2.05
N TYR A 297 -11.03 -26.25 2.90
CA TYR A 297 -10.23 -25.54 3.89
C TYR A 297 -10.36 -26.11 5.31
N VAL A 298 -11.24 -27.07 5.52
CA VAL A 298 -11.41 -27.67 6.84
C VAL A 298 -10.17 -28.46 7.21
N LYS A 299 -9.53 -28.06 8.31
CA LYS A 299 -8.35 -28.74 8.85
C LYS A 299 -8.71 -30.18 9.22
N LYS A 300 -8.14 -31.14 8.49
CA LYS A 300 -8.11 -32.53 8.92
C LYS A 300 -6.76 -32.80 9.55
N ASN A 301 -6.73 -33.30 10.77
CA ASN A 301 -5.50 -33.63 11.47
C ASN A 301 -4.53 -34.39 10.55
N GLY A 302 -3.37 -33.81 10.28
CA GLY A 302 -2.29 -34.39 9.49
C GLY A 302 -2.29 -34.12 7.98
N ASP A 303 -3.38 -33.60 7.40
CA ASP A 303 -3.52 -33.48 5.93
C ASP A 303 -3.49 -32.04 5.37
N ALA A 304 -3.73 -31.04 6.19
CA ALA A 304 -3.77 -29.66 5.75
C ALA A 304 -2.40 -29.00 5.86
N LEU A 305 -1.99 -28.25 4.82
CA LEU A 305 -0.82 -27.41 4.86
C LEU A 305 -1.09 -26.18 5.74
N SER A 306 -0.32 -26.05 6.83
CA SER A 306 -0.47 -24.96 7.79
C SER A 306 0.41 -23.78 7.37
N VAL A 307 -0.22 -22.67 6.96
CA VAL A 307 0.46 -21.47 6.45
C VAL A 307 0.17 -20.27 7.33
N VAL A 308 1.22 -19.62 7.82
CA VAL A 308 1.12 -18.36 8.55
C VAL A 308 1.46 -17.20 7.62
N MET A 309 0.57 -16.22 7.53
CA MET A 309 0.80 -14.99 6.78
C MET A 309 0.99 -13.83 7.76
N MET A 310 2.18 -13.24 7.77
CA MET A 310 2.54 -12.12 8.65
C MET A 310 2.50 -10.80 7.87
N LEU A 311 1.46 -10.00 8.09
CA LEU A 311 1.18 -8.79 7.33
C LEU A 311 1.10 -7.55 8.24
N PRO A 312 1.72 -6.40 7.85
CA PRO A 312 1.80 -5.21 8.71
C PRO A 312 0.51 -4.37 8.64
N PHE A 313 -0.55 -4.84 9.24
CA PHE A 313 -1.80 -4.07 9.32
C PHE A 313 -1.72 -2.92 10.33
N GLY A 314 -0.92 -3.08 11.40
CA GLY A 314 -0.73 -2.07 12.43
C GLY A 314 -2.00 -1.73 13.22
N TYR A 315 -2.91 -2.68 13.39
CA TYR A 315 -4.16 -2.42 14.12
C TYR A 315 -3.92 -2.16 15.61
N SER A 316 -2.97 -2.89 16.19
CA SER A 316 -2.61 -2.73 17.62
C SER A 316 -1.79 -1.49 17.92
N THR A 317 -1.11 -0.92 16.94
CA THR A 317 -0.19 0.21 17.10
C THR A 317 -0.75 1.54 16.63
N GLY A 318 -1.91 1.54 15.95
CA GLY A 318 -2.48 2.73 15.32
C GLY A 318 -1.72 3.21 14.07
N GLU A 319 -0.63 2.54 13.68
CA GLU A 319 0.13 2.89 12.49
C GLU A 319 -0.60 2.45 11.22
N THR A 320 -0.81 3.39 10.31
CA THR A 320 -1.57 3.16 9.08
C THR A 320 -0.71 3.13 7.82
N GLN A 321 0.58 3.47 7.94
CA GLN A 321 1.47 3.66 6.78
C GLN A 321 1.50 2.46 5.82
N TYR A 322 1.56 1.23 6.35
CA TYR A 322 1.63 0.01 5.54
C TYR A 322 0.31 -0.75 5.44
N ARG A 323 -0.74 -0.26 6.11
CA ARG A 323 -2.04 -0.95 6.18
C ARG A 323 -2.66 -1.18 4.81
N THR A 324 -2.71 -0.16 3.96
CA THR A 324 -3.26 -0.28 2.60
C THR A 324 -2.49 -1.31 1.78
N MET A 325 -1.15 -1.29 1.86
CA MET A 325 -0.30 -2.28 1.20
C MET A 325 -0.59 -3.72 1.69
N ALA A 326 -0.72 -3.89 3.01
CA ALA A 326 -1.03 -5.19 3.61
C ALA A 326 -2.43 -5.70 3.25
N LEU A 327 -3.43 -4.81 3.24
CA LEU A 327 -4.80 -5.14 2.83
C LEU A 327 -4.88 -5.50 1.35
N ASP A 328 -4.25 -4.73 0.47
CA ASP A 328 -4.21 -5.06 -0.95
C ASP A 328 -3.50 -6.41 -1.18
N PHE A 329 -2.34 -6.63 -0.54
CA PHE A 329 -1.65 -7.93 -0.60
C PHE A 329 -2.57 -9.07 -0.17
N LEU A 330 -3.30 -8.90 0.92
CA LEU A 330 -4.24 -9.93 1.41
C LEU A 330 -5.36 -10.23 0.41
N THR A 331 -5.89 -9.22 -0.32
CA THR A 331 -6.94 -9.48 -1.32
C THR A 331 -6.45 -10.39 -2.44
N GLY A 332 -5.23 -10.17 -2.92
CA GLY A 332 -4.61 -11.05 -3.91
C GLY A 332 -4.28 -12.44 -3.35
N ALA A 333 -3.71 -12.47 -2.15
CA ALA A 333 -3.42 -13.71 -1.44
C ALA A 333 -4.68 -14.59 -1.25
N LYS A 334 -5.80 -14.00 -0.85
CA LYS A 334 -7.08 -14.72 -0.73
C LYS A 334 -7.53 -15.35 -2.05
N LEU A 335 -7.37 -14.64 -3.17
CA LEU A 335 -7.72 -15.19 -4.48
C LEU A 335 -6.83 -16.40 -4.83
N ALA A 336 -5.53 -16.32 -4.52
CA ALA A 336 -4.60 -17.43 -4.70
C ALA A 336 -4.94 -18.64 -3.82
N ILE A 337 -5.25 -18.41 -2.55
CA ILE A 337 -5.67 -19.44 -1.60
C ILE A 337 -6.92 -20.15 -2.10
N GLU A 338 -7.94 -19.41 -2.49
CA GLU A 338 -9.21 -19.97 -3.01
C GLU A 338 -8.99 -20.78 -4.28
N ARG A 339 -8.10 -20.32 -5.17
CA ARG A 339 -7.74 -21.06 -6.38
C ARG A 339 -7.10 -22.40 -6.05
N ASN A 340 -6.10 -22.41 -5.18
CA ASN A 340 -5.39 -23.64 -4.79
C ASN A 340 -6.31 -24.61 -4.04
N ALA A 341 -7.20 -24.09 -3.20
CA ALA A 341 -8.19 -24.93 -2.51
C ALA A 341 -9.20 -25.55 -3.48
N ARG A 342 -9.69 -24.80 -4.48
CA ARG A 342 -10.54 -25.37 -5.54
C ARG A 342 -9.84 -26.46 -6.34
N ASN A 343 -8.51 -26.36 -6.48
CA ASN A 343 -7.67 -27.38 -7.11
C ASN A 343 -7.39 -28.58 -6.17
N GLY A 344 -8.03 -28.66 -5.00
CA GLY A 344 -7.96 -29.78 -4.08
C GLY A 344 -6.89 -29.70 -3.00
N GLN A 345 -6.17 -28.58 -2.89
CA GLN A 345 -5.19 -28.38 -1.81
C GLN A 345 -5.91 -28.07 -0.50
N LYS A 346 -5.62 -28.82 0.54
CA LYS A 346 -6.16 -28.59 1.89
C LYS A 346 -5.25 -27.60 2.61
N LEU A 347 -5.80 -26.47 3.02
CA LEU A 347 -5.05 -25.34 3.58
C LEU A 347 -5.60 -24.94 4.94
N ASP A 348 -4.71 -24.73 5.91
CA ASP A 348 -4.98 -24.08 7.19
C ASP A 348 -4.23 -22.74 7.20
N ILE A 349 -4.96 -21.64 7.05
CA ILE A 349 -4.36 -20.31 6.85
C ILE A 349 -4.54 -19.46 8.09
N LYS A 350 -3.45 -19.10 8.73
CA LYS A 350 -3.43 -18.16 9.83
C LYS A 350 -2.87 -16.80 9.39
N ILE A 351 -3.63 -15.73 9.61
CA ILE A 351 -3.21 -14.37 9.32
C ILE A 351 -2.84 -13.68 10.63
N VAL A 352 -1.61 -13.20 10.71
CA VAL A 352 -1.04 -12.53 11.88
C VAL A 352 -0.74 -11.08 11.53
N ASP A 353 -1.22 -10.14 12.35
CA ASP A 353 -0.80 -8.74 12.24
C ASP A 353 0.64 -8.61 12.77
N SER A 354 1.56 -8.37 11.86
CA SER A 354 2.97 -8.20 12.21
C SER A 354 3.26 -6.82 12.85
N GLY A 355 2.26 -5.93 12.88
CA GLY A 355 2.43 -4.60 13.48
C GLY A 355 3.56 -3.79 12.84
N ASN A 356 4.25 -3.02 13.67
CA ASN A 356 5.50 -2.33 13.30
C ASN A 356 6.71 -3.03 13.92
N GLU A 357 7.93 -2.54 13.63
CA GLU A 357 9.16 -3.11 14.18
C GLU A 357 9.18 -3.17 15.71
N ALA A 358 8.60 -2.19 16.41
CA ALA A 358 8.61 -2.15 17.88
C ALA A 358 7.66 -3.18 18.51
N SER A 359 6.52 -3.48 17.87
CA SER A 359 5.50 -4.41 18.37
C SER A 359 5.64 -5.83 17.82
N PHE A 360 6.52 -6.02 16.85
CA PHE A 360 6.63 -7.25 16.06
C PHE A 360 6.83 -8.50 16.92
N ARG A 361 7.69 -8.44 17.94
CA ARG A 361 8.01 -9.59 18.81
C ARG A 361 6.77 -10.17 19.51
N ASN A 362 5.77 -9.34 19.77
CA ASN A 362 4.50 -9.81 20.35
C ASN A 362 3.71 -10.68 19.35
N SER A 363 3.87 -10.43 18.03
CA SER A 363 3.20 -11.23 17.01
C SER A 363 3.78 -12.64 16.88
N LEU A 364 5.04 -12.85 17.25
CA LEU A 364 5.69 -14.17 17.24
C LEU A 364 5.01 -15.17 18.19
N THR A 365 4.47 -14.70 19.32
CA THR A 365 3.74 -15.57 20.25
C THR A 365 2.48 -16.20 19.65
N GLN A 366 2.00 -15.66 18.54
CA GLN A 366 0.85 -16.18 17.81
C GLN A 366 1.21 -17.31 16.85
N ILE A 367 2.50 -17.58 16.63
CA ILE A 367 2.98 -18.65 15.76
C ILE A 367 3.29 -19.88 16.61
N ASN A 368 2.78 -21.03 16.19
CA ASN A 368 3.23 -22.30 16.72
C ASN A 368 4.20 -22.96 15.71
N PRO A 369 5.53 -22.90 15.96
CA PRO A 369 6.52 -23.42 15.01
C PRO A 369 6.39 -24.92 14.74
N ASP A 370 5.89 -25.69 15.70
CA ASP A 370 5.76 -27.15 15.55
C ASP A 370 4.56 -27.56 14.66
N ASN A 371 3.64 -26.62 14.44
CA ASN A 371 2.46 -26.82 13.59
C ASN A 371 2.38 -25.80 12.45
N THR A 372 3.49 -25.33 11.96
CA THR A 372 3.57 -24.39 10.82
C THR A 372 4.45 -24.98 9.74
N ASP A 373 3.93 -25.04 8.53
CA ASP A 373 4.63 -25.64 7.38
C ASP A 373 5.25 -24.56 6.48
N LEU A 374 4.68 -23.36 6.45
CA LEU A 374 5.13 -22.23 5.61
C LEU A 374 4.81 -20.89 6.28
N ILE A 375 5.74 -19.96 6.24
CA ILE A 375 5.50 -18.56 6.67
C ILE A 375 5.67 -17.63 5.47
N ILE A 376 4.65 -16.81 5.17
CA ILE A 376 4.68 -15.78 4.13
C ILE A 376 4.68 -14.41 4.80
N GLY A 377 5.72 -13.64 4.56
CA GLY A 377 6.07 -12.46 5.35
C GLY A 377 7.06 -12.82 6.48
N PRO A 378 7.36 -11.86 7.34
CA PRO A 378 6.93 -10.46 7.35
C PRO A 378 7.54 -9.62 6.20
N PHE A 379 7.12 -8.34 6.10
CA PHE A 379 7.55 -7.48 4.98
C PHE A 379 8.89 -6.79 5.23
N PHE A 380 9.25 -6.54 6.48
CA PHE A 380 10.45 -5.79 6.84
C PHE A 380 11.62 -6.71 7.19
N LYS A 381 12.83 -6.30 6.80
CA LYS A 381 14.06 -7.07 6.98
C LYS A 381 14.33 -7.47 8.44
N SER A 382 14.23 -6.52 9.39
CA SER A 382 14.40 -6.79 10.82
C SER A 382 13.47 -7.87 11.31
N ASN A 383 12.21 -7.79 10.92
CA ASN A 383 11.18 -8.75 11.30
C ASN A 383 11.41 -10.14 10.67
N VAL A 384 11.96 -10.20 9.45
CA VAL A 384 12.36 -11.48 8.83
C VAL A 384 13.44 -12.16 9.65
N VAL A 385 14.43 -11.42 10.13
CA VAL A 385 15.49 -11.97 11.01
C VAL A 385 14.89 -12.48 12.31
N ASP A 386 14.01 -11.74 12.94
CA ASP A 386 13.34 -12.17 14.19
C ASP A 386 12.53 -13.48 13.99
N VAL A 387 11.84 -13.67 12.86
CA VAL A 387 11.12 -14.92 12.53
C VAL A 387 12.09 -16.06 12.31
N LEU A 388 13.20 -15.82 11.57
CA LEU A 388 14.23 -16.82 11.32
C LEU A 388 14.85 -17.33 12.61
N ASP A 389 15.16 -16.42 13.55
CA ASP A 389 15.69 -16.76 14.87
C ASP A 389 14.66 -17.51 15.74
N PHE A 390 13.40 -17.09 15.69
CA PHE A 390 12.31 -17.73 16.43
C PHE A 390 12.05 -19.17 15.95
N THR A 391 12.16 -19.43 14.64
CA THR A 391 11.85 -20.73 14.02
C THR A 391 13.09 -21.57 13.66
N LYS A 392 14.27 -21.19 14.15
CA LYS A 392 15.55 -21.78 13.76
C LYS A 392 15.64 -23.31 13.92
N ASN A 393 14.95 -23.86 14.91
CA ASN A 393 14.98 -25.30 15.21
C ASN A 393 14.14 -26.13 14.22
N GLN A 394 13.01 -25.57 13.75
CA GLN A 394 12.08 -26.25 12.84
C GLN A 394 12.44 -26.07 11.37
N LYS A 395 13.29 -25.08 11.04
CA LYS A 395 13.71 -24.74 9.66
C LYS A 395 12.51 -24.56 8.70
N ILE A 396 11.46 -23.93 9.19
CA ILE A 396 10.25 -23.64 8.42
C ILE A 396 10.64 -22.77 7.21
N PRO A 397 10.15 -23.04 5.99
CA PRO A 397 10.31 -22.15 4.86
C PRO A 397 9.70 -20.77 5.16
N ILE A 398 10.49 -19.71 5.03
CA ILE A 398 10.06 -18.33 5.24
C ILE A 398 10.19 -17.58 3.93
N VAL A 399 9.12 -16.95 3.50
CA VAL A 399 9.06 -16.16 2.27
C VAL A 399 9.12 -14.68 2.62
N ALA A 400 10.15 -13.98 2.17
CA ALA A 400 10.31 -12.53 2.33
C ALA A 400 9.79 -11.82 1.08
N PRO A 401 8.58 -11.19 1.12
CA PRO A 401 7.97 -10.57 -0.05
C PRO A 401 8.73 -9.35 -0.58
N PHE A 402 9.32 -8.56 0.30
CA PHE A 402 9.91 -7.25 -0.02
C PHE A 402 11.30 -7.02 0.56
N ALA A 403 11.76 -7.90 1.43
CA ALA A 403 13.08 -7.77 2.04
C ALA A 403 14.12 -8.50 1.18
N ASN A 404 15.10 -7.76 0.67
CA ASN A 404 16.27 -8.30 0.00
C ASN A 404 17.52 -7.56 0.50
N SER A 405 18.45 -8.28 1.12
CA SER A 405 19.75 -7.75 1.48
C SER A 405 20.79 -8.87 1.66
N PRO A 406 22.08 -8.60 1.45
CA PRO A 406 23.15 -9.62 1.55
C PRO A 406 23.19 -10.36 2.89
N GLU A 407 22.79 -9.71 3.99
CA GLU A 407 22.78 -10.35 5.32
C GLU A 407 21.76 -11.49 5.41
N LEU A 408 20.67 -11.40 4.66
CA LEU A 408 19.63 -12.42 4.59
C LEU A 408 20.07 -13.66 3.79
N TYR A 409 21.12 -13.56 2.99
CA TYR A 409 21.59 -14.64 2.12
C TYR A 409 22.19 -15.83 2.88
N ASN A 410 22.37 -15.71 4.20
CA ASN A 410 22.95 -16.76 5.05
C ASN A 410 21.93 -17.81 5.53
N TYR A 411 20.63 -17.60 5.33
CA TYR A 411 19.56 -18.43 5.90
C TYR A 411 19.04 -19.43 4.87
N SER A 412 19.35 -20.72 5.06
CA SER A 412 19.04 -21.78 4.08
C SER A 412 17.54 -22.06 3.86
N ASN A 413 16.71 -21.68 4.82
CA ASN A 413 15.24 -21.82 4.78
C ASN A 413 14.52 -20.53 4.37
N LEU A 414 15.23 -19.48 3.96
CA LEU A 414 14.67 -18.23 3.49
C LEU A 414 14.51 -18.23 1.97
N ILE A 415 13.38 -17.71 1.52
CA ILE A 415 13.01 -17.49 0.11
C ILE A 415 12.80 -16.00 -0.08
N ILE A 416 13.66 -15.35 -0.84
CA ILE A 416 13.65 -13.91 -1.10
C ILE A 416 13.00 -13.68 -2.47
N VAL A 417 11.89 -12.96 -2.50
CA VAL A 417 11.08 -12.74 -3.70
C VAL A 417 11.60 -11.59 -4.56
N GLU A 418 12.08 -10.52 -3.94
CA GLU A 418 12.62 -9.37 -4.67
C GLU A 418 13.92 -9.73 -5.40
N THR A 419 14.00 -9.40 -6.69
CA THR A 419 15.21 -9.50 -7.49
C THR A 419 16.17 -8.38 -7.10
N ASN A 420 17.46 -8.69 -7.00
CA ASN A 420 18.48 -7.69 -6.65
C ASN A 420 18.96 -6.91 -7.88
N ASP A 421 19.51 -5.72 -7.64
CA ASP A 421 19.99 -4.83 -8.70
C ASP A 421 21.14 -5.45 -9.52
N GLN A 422 21.97 -6.30 -8.91
CA GLN A 422 23.06 -6.97 -9.63
C GLN A 422 22.53 -7.87 -10.74
N THR A 423 21.42 -8.58 -10.49
CA THR A 423 20.77 -9.42 -11.52
C THR A 423 20.30 -8.56 -12.71
N TYR A 424 19.73 -7.37 -12.44
CA TYR A 424 19.36 -6.45 -13.50
C TYR A 424 20.59 -5.89 -14.24
N ALA A 425 21.64 -5.52 -13.51
CA ALA A 425 22.87 -5.01 -14.08
C ALA A 425 23.56 -6.05 -14.97
N ASP A 426 23.63 -7.32 -14.53
CA ASP A 426 24.19 -8.43 -15.32
C ASP A 426 23.43 -8.60 -16.64
N LYS A 427 22.10 -8.51 -16.59
CA LYS A 427 21.29 -8.59 -17.81
C LYS A 427 21.50 -7.39 -18.73
N ILE A 428 21.63 -6.19 -18.21
CA ILE A 428 21.97 -5.00 -19.02
C ILE A 428 23.33 -5.16 -19.68
N VAL A 429 24.34 -5.68 -18.96
CA VAL A 429 25.66 -5.96 -19.55
C VAL A 429 25.55 -6.95 -20.73
N GLU A 430 24.73 -8.01 -20.58
CA GLU A 430 24.48 -8.98 -21.65
C GLU A 430 23.78 -8.34 -22.87
N GLU A 431 22.73 -7.54 -22.65
CA GLU A 431 21.99 -6.85 -23.71
C GLU A 431 22.90 -5.85 -24.46
N VAL A 432 23.69 -5.07 -23.72
CA VAL A 432 24.65 -4.12 -24.32
C VAL A 432 25.72 -4.86 -25.11
N LYS A 433 26.26 -5.96 -24.58
CA LYS A 433 27.25 -6.81 -25.30
C LYS A 433 26.69 -7.27 -26.66
N SER A 434 25.43 -7.68 -26.69
CA SER A 434 24.78 -8.14 -27.94
C SER A 434 24.55 -7.01 -28.95
N ALA A 435 24.47 -5.76 -28.47
CA ALA A 435 24.17 -4.58 -29.28
C ALA A 435 25.41 -3.76 -29.66
N PHE A 436 26.55 -3.97 -28.99
CA PHE A 436 27.76 -3.17 -29.13
C PHE A 436 28.49 -3.44 -30.47
N SER A 437 28.92 -2.35 -31.11
CA SER A 437 29.69 -2.36 -32.35
C SER A 437 30.73 -1.23 -32.38
N ASP A 438 31.34 -0.91 -31.24
CA ASP A 438 32.34 0.15 -31.07
C ASP A 438 31.80 1.57 -30.74
N GLN A 439 30.51 1.66 -30.36
CA GLN A 439 29.93 2.94 -29.94
C GLN A 439 30.51 3.39 -28.58
N LYS A 440 30.58 4.70 -28.36
CA LYS A 440 30.78 5.24 -27.02
C LYS A 440 29.59 4.93 -26.12
N ILE A 441 29.87 4.50 -24.90
CA ILE A 441 28.86 4.08 -23.92
C ILE A 441 28.78 5.11 -22.81
N TYR A 442 27.59 5.59 -22.54
CA TYR A 442 27.29 6.44 -21.38
C TYR A 442 26.45 5.66 -20.37
N VAL A 443 26.85 5.70 -19.09
CA VAL A 443 26.09 5.14 -17.99
C VAL A 443 25.61 6.27 -17.09
N VAL A 444 24.31 6.52 -17.08
CA VAL A 444 23.67 7.53 -16.23
C VAL A 444 23.48 6.95 -14.85
N ALA A 445 24.17 7.49 -13.87
CA ALA A 445 24.19 6.99 -12.51
C ALA A 445 23.14 7.68 -11.62
N ASP A 446 22.77 7.00 -10.56
CA ASP A 446 22.15 7.60 -9.39
C ASP A 446 23.19 8.27 -8.47
N SER A 447 22.73 8.82 -7.33
CA SER A 447 23.62 9.48 -6.36
C SER A 447 24.69 8.55 -5.76
N LYS A 448 24.43 7.25 -5.68
CA LYS A 448 25.34 6.25 -5.08
C LYS A 448 26.37 5.71 -6.06
N LYS A 449 26.05 5.70 -7.36
CA LYS A 449 26.88 5.17 -8.46
C LYS A 449 27.22 3.67 -8.37
N GLU A 450 26.64 2.94 -7.43
CA GLU A 450 26.96 1.50 -7.22
C GLU A 450 26.63 0.69 -8.47
N ASN A 451 25.40 0.80 -8.97
CA ASN A 451 24.94 0.10 -10.17
C ASN A 451 25.70 0.54 -11.43
N ALA A 452 25.98 1.82 -11.58
CA ALA A 452 26.73 2.34 -12.74
C ALA A 452 28.17 1.82 -12.76
N ASN A 453 28.85 1.77 -11.61
CA ASN A 453 30.19 1.20 -11.48
C ASN A 453 30.18 -0.31 -11.75
N TYR A 454 29.18 -1.03 -11.26
CA TYR A 454 29.03 -2.46 -11.50
C TYR A 454 28.83 -2.77 -13.00
N ILE A 455 27.94 -2.04 -13.68
CA ILE A 455 27.72 -2.15 -15.12
C ILE A 455 29.01 -1.84 -15.88
N LYS A 456 29.69 -0.74 -15.56
CA LYS A 456 30.96 -0.37 -16.19
C LYS A 456 31.99 -1.48 -16.09
N ALA A 457 32.22 -2.00 -14.89
CA ALA A 457 33.15 -3.11 -14.66
C ALA A 457 32.77 -4.39 -15.44
N GLY A 458 31.47 -4.71 -15.51
CA GLY A 458 30.95 -5.82 -16.30
C GLY A 458 31.19 -5.65 -17.79
N LEU A 459 30.97 -4.46 -18.33
CA LEU A 459 31.22 -4.15 -19.74
C LEU A 459 32.72 -4.14 -20.07
N GLU A 460 33.57 -3.53 -19.24
CA GLU A 460 35.04 -3.55 -19.41
C GLU A 460 35.61 -4.98 -19.45
N LYS A 461 35.01 -5.91 -18.67
CA LYS A 461 35.38 -7.31 -18.67
C LYS A 461 34.94 -8.08 -19.92
N THR A 462 33.79 -7.68 -20.51
CA THR A 462 33.12 -8.47 -21.56
C THR A 462 33.28 -7.92 -22.98
N LEU A 463 33.59 -6.63 -23.11
CA LEU A 463 33.79 -5.95 -24.40
C LEU A 463 35.29 -5.74 -24.68
N LYS A 464 35.63 -5.59 -25.95
CA LYS A 464 37.01 -5.30 -26.37
C LYS A 464 37.20 -3.78 -26.42
N ASN A 465 38.05 -3.24 -25.52
CA ASN A 465 38.42 -1.81 -25.44
C ASN A 465 37.21 -0.84 -25.49
N PRO A 466 36.17 -1.00 -24.65
CA PRO A 466 35.01 -0.12 -24.70
C PRO A 466 35.36 1.30 -24.16
N ASN A 467 34.81 2.34 -24.81
CA ASN A 467 34.87 3.69 -24.30
C ASN A 467 33.63 3.97 -23.43
N ILE A 468 33.77 3.89 -22.09
CA ILE A 468 32.66 3.98 -21.14
C ILE A 468 32.82 5.20 -20.24
N THR A 469 31.82 6.07 -20.25
CA THR A 469 31.75 7.27 -19.39
C THR A 469 30.54 7.18 -18.45
N ILE A 470 30.79 7.29 -17.14
CA ILE A 470 29.72 7.43 -16.14
C ILE A 470 29.39 8.93 -16.03
N VAL A 471 28.11 9.26 -16.15
CA VAL A 471 27.57 10.62 -16.03
C VAL A 471 26.53 10.71 -14.92
N ASN A 472 26.37 11.90 -14.33
CA ASN A 472 25.38 12.10 -13.27
C ASN A 472 24.01 12.54 -13.80
N SER A 473 23.95 12.97 -15.06
CA SER A 473 22.72 13.42 -15.70
C SER A 473 22.66 12.93 -17.13
N SER A 474 21.45 12.64 -17.60
CA SER A 474 21.20 12.31 -19.01
C SER A 474 21.57 13.48 -19.95
N ALA A 475 21.55 14.71 -19.45
CA ALA A 475 21.96 15.90 -20.22
C ALA A 475 23.45 15.87 -20.61
N ASP A 476 24.27 15.13 -19.85
CA ASP A 476 25.72 15.02 -20.09
C ASP A 476 26.07 14.04 -21.23
N ILE A 477 25.10 13.32 -21.77
CA ILE A 477 25.28 12.43 -22.93
C ILE A 477 25.50 13.32 -24.17
N GLN A 478 26.64 13.19 -24.82
CA GLN A 478 27.00 13.98 -25.99
C GLN A 478 27.38 13.07 -27.15
N LEU A 479 27.05 13.51 -28.36
CA LEU A 479 27.49 12.88 -29.60
C LEU A 479 28.87 13.41 -29.99
N ASP A 480 29.79 12.52 -30.31
CA ASP A 480 31.07 12.90 -30.85
C ASP A 480 30.89 13.22 -32.35
N LYS A 481 31.26 14.43 -32.76
CA LYS A 481 31.19 14.87 -34.15
C LYS A 481 32.53 14.63 -34.85
N ASN A 482 32.45 13.96 -36.00
CA ASN A 482 33.63 13.84 -36.87
C ASN A 482 33.98 15.22 -37.43
N MET A 483 35.18 15.71 -37.11
CA MET A 483 35.65 17.04 -37.51
C MET A 483 35.75 17.22 -39.04
N MET A 484 35.95 16.14 -39.79
CA MET A 484 36.08 16.18 -41.25
C MET A 484 34.76 16.09 -41.99
N THR A 485 33.82 15.30 -41.49
CA THR A 485 32.53 15.05 -42.17
C THR A 485 31.36 15.81 -41.52
N GLY A 486 31.54 16.32 -40.32
CA GLY A 486 30.47 16.94 -39.53
C GLY A 486 29.40 15.97 -39.03
N GLN A 487 29.54 14.68 -39.33
CA GLN A 487 28.58 13.65 -38.91
C GLN A 487 28.75 13.26 -37.45
N SER A 488 27.65 13.09 -36.74
CA SER A 488 27.62 12.59 -35.37
C SER A 488 27.72 11.08 -35.33
N ALA A 489 28.51 10.54 -34.42
CA ALA A 489 28.55 9.10 -34.18
C ALA A 489 27.43 8.66 -33.18
N PRO A 490 26.72 7.54 -33.44
CA PRO A 490 25.72 7.05 -32.52
C PRO A 490 26.36 6.55 -31.21
N VAL A 491 25.61 6.62 -30.13
CA VAL A 491 26.04 6.21 -28.78
C VAL A 491 25.15 5.11 -28.22
N ILE A 492 25.67 4.39 -27.23
CA ILE A 492 24.89 3.54 -26.34
C ILE A 492 24.70 4.29 -25.04
N ALA A 493 23.46 4.42 -24.59
CA ALA A 493 23.12 5.05 -23.32
C ALA A 493 22.45 4.05 -22.38
N ILE A 494 22.88 4.03 -21.11
CA ILE A 494 22.38 3.11 -20.09
C ILE A 494 21.91 3.93 -18.90
N LEU A 495 20.68 3.70 -18.44
CA LEU A 495 20.15 4.28 -17.21
C LEU A 495 20.28 3.24 -16.08
N ALA A 496 21.08 3.60 -15.06
CA ALA A 496 21.34 2.76 -13.88
C ALA A 496 20.57 3.24 -12.62
N SER A 497 19.50 4.00 -12.80
CA SER A 497 18.66 4.57 -11.74
C SER A 497 17.24 4.01 -11.82
N ASP A 498 16.59 3.84 -10.65
CA ASP A 498 15.17 3.46 -10.49
C ASP A 498 14.23 4.67 -10.33
N SER A 499 14.77 5.89 -10.40
CA SER A 499 14.01 7.13 -10.23
C SER A 499 13.16 7.45 -11.46
N ASP A 500 11.86 7.66 -11.28
CA ASP A 500 10.96 8.10 -12.35
C ASP A 500 11.41 9.40 -13.02
N SER A 501 11.94 10.35 -12.24
CA SER A 501 12.45 11.62 -12.78
C SER A 501 13.72 11.44 -13.61
N ALA A 502 14.61 10.54 -13.22
CA ALA A 502 15.77 10.16 -14.01
C ALA A 502 15.35 9.45 -15.30
N GLY A 503 14.34 8.56 -15.21
CA GLY A 503 13.72 7.90 -16.37
C GLY A 503 13.14 8.89 -17.36
N GLU A 504 12.43 9.92 -16.89
CA GLU A 504 11.87 10.97 -17.76
C GLU A 504 12.96 11.81 -18.44
N ALA A 505 13.97 12.23 -17.69
CA ALA A 505 15.11 12.98 -18.24
C ALA A 505 15.87 12.13 -19.28
N PHE A 506 16.08 10.84 -18.98
CA PHE A 506 16.73 9.89 -19.89
C PHE A 506 15.93 9.73 -21.18
N ALA A 507 14.63 9.44 -21.09
CA ALA A 507 13.77 9.27 -22.26
C ALA A 507 13.80 10.51 -23.16
N ASN A 508 13.67 11.72 -22.60
CA ASN A 508 13.72 12.98 -23.35
C ASN A 508 15.07 13.16 -24.07
N ARG A 509 16.17 12.85 -23.39
CA ARG A 509 17.51 12.96 -23.99
C ARG A 509 17.72 11.96 -25.11
N ILE A 510 17.31 10.69 -24.92
CA ILE A 510 17.44 9.65 -25.93
C ILE A 510 16.63 10.00 -27.19
N ILE A 511 15.39 10.47 -27.04
CA ILE A 511 14.56 10.93 -28.16
C ILE A 511 15.24 12.07 -28.92
N ALA A 512 15.85 13.04 -28.22
CA ALA A 512 16.57 14.12 -28.88
C ALA A 512 17.78 13.60 -29.69
N LEU A 513 18.56 12.69 -29.09
CA LEU A 513 19.74 12.09 -29.74
C LEU A 513 19.35 11.24 -30.97
N SER A 514 18.26 10.48 -30.90
CA SER A 514 17.77 9.62 -32.00
C SER A 514 17.27 10.44 -33.20
N LYS A 515 16.83 11.69 -32.97
CA LYS A 515 16.47 12.65 -34.03
C LYS A 515 17.70 13.25 -34.70
N GLU A 516 18.82 13.35 -33.97
CA GLU A 516 20.10 13.94 -34.49
C GLU A 516 20.91 12.88 -35.26
N VAL A 517 20.95 11.63 -34.78
CA VAL A 517 21.72 10.55 -35.40
C VAL A 517 20.99 9.19 -35.31
N GLN A 518 21.00 8.45 -36.43
CA GLN A 518 20.49 7.08 -36.45
C GLN A 518 21.45 6.12 -35.74
N GLY A 519 20.89 5.06 -35.11
CA GLY A 519 21.70 4.00 -34.48
C GLY A 519 22.01 4.24 -33.00
N VAL A 520 21.44 5.27 -32.38
CA VAL A 520 21.42 5.40 -30.90
C VAL A 520 20.72 4.18 -30.31
N LYS A 521 21.32 3.59 -29.27
CA LYS A 521 20.74 2.46 -28.54
C LYS A 521 20.60 2.82 -27.07
N ALA A 522 19.47 2.47 -26.49
CA ALA A 522 19.16 2.82 -25.10
C ALA A 522 18.85 1.58 -24.25
N PHE A 523 19.31 1.59 -23.03
CA PHE A 523 19.08 0.50 -22.05
C PHE A 523 18.71 1.11 -20.70
N SER A 524 17.81 0.46 -19.96
CA SER A 524 17.50 0.85 -18.59
C SER A 524 17.40 -0.37 -17.68
N MET A 525 18.05 -0.29 -16.52
CA MET A 525 17.94 -1.35 -15.49
C MET A 525 16.52 -1.48 -14.96
N HIS A 526 15.77 -0.39 -14.94
CA HIS A 526 14.45 -0.34 -14.33
C HIS A 526 13.44 0.30 -15.28
N TYR A 527 12.19 -0.05 -15.07
CA TYR A 527 11.05 0.58 -15.72
C TYR A 527 10.85 2.01 -15.23
N ALA A 528 10.47 2.90 -16.12
CA ALA A 528 9.92 4.22 -15.79
C ALA A 528 8.60 4.44 -16.56
N PRO A 529 7.58 5.08 -15.96
CA PRO A 529 6.26 5.26 -16.58
C PRO A 529 6.28 6.00 -17.91
N VAL A 530 7.30 6.83 -18.14
CA VAL A 530 7.52 7.56 -19.40
C VAL A 530 7.80 6.64 -20.58
N PHE A 531 8.38 5.44 -20.35
CA PHE A 531 8.71 4.51 -21.42
C PHE A 531 7.47 3.98 -22.13
N GLU A 532 6.39 3.72 -21.40
CA GLU A 532 5.11 3.33 -21.97
C GLU A 532 4.35 4.50 -22.62
N LYS A 533 4.60 5.75 -22.18
CA LYS A 533 3.96 6.93 -22.78
C LYS A 533 4.59 7.39 -24.07
N LYS A 534 5.86 7.05 -24.32
CA LYS A 534 6.65 7.49 -25.48
C LYS A 534 7.22 6.33 -26.27
N VAL A 535 6.43 5.26 -26.43
CA VAL A 535 6.85 4.02 -27.10
C VAL A 535 7.35 4.29 -28.52
N ASP A 536 6.58 5.03 -29.32
CA ASP A 536 6.91 5.31 -30.72
C ASP A 536 8.23 6.07 -30.90
N ASP A 537 8.46 7.08 -30.08
CA ASP A 537 9.71 7.84 -30.11
C ASP A 537 10.92 7.02 -29.61
N LEU A 538 10.73 6.24 -28.53
CA LEU A 538 11.80 5.45 -27.91
C LEU A 538 12.12 4.16 -28.67
N SER A 539 11.22 3.68 -29.51
CA SER A 539 11.47 2.55 -30.41
C SER A 539 12.58 2.87 -31.41
N GLN A 540 12.72 4.14 -31.83
CA GLN A 540 13.78 4.59 -32.73
C GLN A 540 15.18 4.39 -32.12
N ALA A 541 15.30 4.37 -30.80
CA ALA A 541 16.54 4.05 -30.08
C ALA A 541 16.63 2.59 -29.66
N ASN A 542 15.71 1.74 -30.10
CA ASN A 542 15.62 0.34 -29.69
C ASN A 542 15.75 0.21 -28.15
N LEU A 543 14.97 1.00 -27.39
CA LEU A 543 15.06 1.00 -25.93
C LEU A 543 14.75 -0.41 -25.38
N VAL A 544 15.68 -0.93 -24.60
CA VAL A 544 15.51 -2.15 -23.81
C VAL A 544 15.48 -1.78 -22.34
N TYR A 545 14.43 -2.18 -21.63
CA TYR A 545 14.34 -1.98 -20.18
C TYR A 545 13.86 -3.23 -19.46
N LEU A 546 14.23 -3.32 -18.18
CA LEU A 546 13.87 -4.44 -17.32
C LEU A 546 12.74 -4.06 -16.38
N MET A 547 11.92 -5.03 -16.04
CA MET A 547 10.85 -4.91 -15.05
C MET A 547 10.84 -6.12 -14.13
N ASP A 548 10.45 -5.91 -12.89
CA ASP A 548 10.17 -6.98 -11.94
C ASP A 548 8.87 -7.73 -12.31
N ARG A 549 7.87 -7.02 -12.80
CA ARG A 549 6.52 -7.54 -13.04
C ARG A 549 5.90 -6.95 -14.31
N LYS A 550 5.26 -7.79 -15.12
CA LYS A 550 4.47 -7.37 -16.29
C LYS A 550 3.33 -8.37 -16.53
N ILE A 551 2.11 -7.90 -16.49
CA ILE A 551 0.94 -8.72 -16.84
C ILE A 551 0.90 -8.92 -18.36
N ASN A 552 0.74 -10.17 -18.79
CA ASN A 552 0.42 -10.48 -20.18
C ASN A 552 -1.09 -10.36 -20.37
N THR A 553 -1.56 -9.23 -20.86
CA THR A 553 -2.99 -8.96 -21.05
C THR A 553 -3.67 -9.89 -22.07
N GLU A 554 -2.90 -10.58 -22.90
CA GLU A 554 -3.41 -11.53 -23.88
C GLU A 554 -3.50 -12.96 -23.36
N GLY A 555 -2.84 -13.26 -22.24
CA GLY A 555 -2.84 -14.59 -21.64
C GLY A 555 -4.22 -14.99 -21.09
N SER A 556 -4.61 -16.24 -21.31
CA SER A 556 -5.89 -16.78 -20.82
C SER A 556 -5.91 -16.87 -19.27
N PHE A 557 -4.78 -17.26 -18.68
CA PHE A 557 -4.61 -17.33 -17.23
C PHE A 557 -4.76 -15.94 -16.59
N GLU A 558 -4.08 -14.94 -17.16
CA GLU A 558 -4.12 -13.57 -16.65
C GLU A 558 -5.53 -12.97 -16.79
N LYS A 559 -6.19 -13.19 -17.92
CA LYS A 559 -7.58 -12.78 -18.15
C LYS A 559 -8.54 -13.41 -17.12
N GLU A 560 -8.37 -14.71 -16.83
CA GLU A 560 -9.16 -15.42 -15.81
C GLU A 560 -8.97 -14.77 -14.42
N ILE A 561 -7.72 -14.55 -14.00
CA ILE A 561 -7.42 -14.02 -12.66
C ILE A 561 -7.89 -12.56 -12.52
N LEU A 562 -7.67 -11.73 -13.54
CA LEU A 562 -8.13 -10.34 -13.55
C LEU A 562 -9.65 -10.25 -13.47
N ALA A 563 -10.36 -11.11 -14.21
CA ALA A 563 -11.82 -11.19 -14.17
C ALA A 563 -12.30 -11.67 -12.79
N ALA A 564 -11.69 -12.71 -12.24
CA ALA A 564 -12.04 -13.23 -10.90
C ALA A 564 -11.84 -12.16 -9.82
N TYR A 565 -10.74 -11.40 -9.88
CA TYR A 565 -10.50 -10.29 -8.95
C TYR A 565 -11.55 -9.18 -9.11
N LYS A 566 -11.83 -8.76 -10.34
CA LYS A 566 -12.83 -7.73 -10.64
C LYS A 566 -14.23 -8.14 -10.17
N ASN A 567 -14.62 -9.38 -10.41
CA ASN A 567 -15.92 -9.91 -9.96
C ASN A 567 -16.04 -9.95 -8.43
N LYS A 568 -14.93 -10.25 -7.74
CA LYS A 568 -14.93 -10.36 -6.28
C LYS A 568 -14.85 -9.01 -5.56
N TYR A 569 -14.08 -8.06 -6.09
CA TYR A 569 -13.76 -6.80 -5.42
C TYR A 569 -14.27 -5.55 -6.15
N CYS A 570 -14.98 -5.70 -7.27
CA CYS A 570 -15.55 -4.63 -8.09
C CYS A 570 -14.53 -3.57 -8.55
N LYS A 571 -13.25 -3.93 -8.61
CA LYS A 571 -12.15 -3.05 -9.04
C LYS A 571 -11.04 -3.86 -9.72
N THR A 572 -10.18 -3.19 -10.48
CA THR A 572 -8.94 -3.80 -10.97
C THR A 572 -7.97 -4.06 -9.81
N PRO A 573 -7.16 -5.13 -9.84
CA PRO A 573 -6.23 -5.41 -8.76
C PRO A 573 -5.16 -4.31 -8.66
N PRO A 574 -4.99 -3.67 -7.49
CA PRO A 574 -3.88 -2.77 -7.25
C PRO A 574 -2.54 -3.53 -7.23
N LYS A 575 -1.43 -2.80 -7.36
CA LYS A 575 -0.07 -3.36 -7.42
C LYS A 575 0.18 -4.44 -6.35
N PHE A 576 -0.14 -4.16 -5.09
CA PHE A 576 0.13 -5.10 -4.01
C PHE A 576 -0.83 -6.31 -3.97
N ALA A 577 -2.02 -6.21 -4.56
CA ALA A 577 -2.88 -7.37 -4.76
C ALA A 577 -2.28 -8.34 -5.80
N ILE A 578 -1.72 -7.81 -6.88
CA ILE A 578 -1.00 -8.62 -7.87
C ILE A 578 0.18 -9.34 -7.21
N VAL A 579 0.98 -8.61 -6.43
CA VAL A 579 2.11 -9.19 -5.67
C VAL A 579 1.65 -10.28 -4.71
N GLY A 580 0.57 -10.03 -3.96
CA GLY A 580 0.02 -11.00 -3.01
C GLY A 580 -0.50 -12.26 -3.69
N PHE A 581 -1.19 -12.11 -4.83
CA PHE A 581 -1.60 -13.25 -5.63
C PHE A 581 -0.41 -14.06 -6.14
N ASP A 582 0.56 -13.40 -6.77
CA ASP A 582 1.70 -14.06 -7.39
C ASP A 582 2.52 -14.85 -6.37
N ILE A 583 2.87 -14.22 -5.26
CA ILE A 583 3.69 -14.86 -4.21
C ILE A 583 2.94 -16.05 -3.61
N VAL A 584 1.70 -15.85 -3.19
CA VAL A 584 0.96 -16.91 -2.51
C VAL A 584 0.63 -18.05 -3.45
N ASN A 585 0.22 -17.75 -4.71
CA ASN A 585 -0.05 -18.81 -5.68
C ASN A 585 1.21 -19.61 -6.04
N ASP A 586 2.36 -18.94 -6.23
CA ASP A 586 3.62 -19.62 -6.52
C ASP A 586 4.07 -20.51 -5.35
N MET A 587 4.05 -19.97 -4.12
CA MET A 587 4.51 -20.71 -2.95
C MET A 587 3.61 -21.89 -2.62
N LEU A 588 2.28 -21.74 -2.67
CA LEU A 588 1.34 -22.83 -2.46
C LEU A 588 1.46 -23.91 -3.55
N THR A 589 1.73 -23.53 -4.78
CA THR A 589 1.97 -24.50 -5.86
C THR A 589 3.26 -25.30 -5.65
N ARG A 590 4.31 -24.68 -5.09
CA ARG A 590 5.58 -25.35 -4.76
C ARG A 590 5.48 -26.18 -3.50
N GLU A 591 4.78 -25.72 -2.47
CA GLU A 591 4.53 -26.42 -1.20
C GLU A 591 3.19 -27.14 -1.24
N ASN A 592 2.97 -27.97 -2.27
CA ASN A 592 1.72 -28.75 -2.41
C ASN A 592 1.64 -29.91 -1.40
N LYS A 593 2.77 -30.27 -0.80
CA LYS A 593 2.91 -31.20 0.32
C LYS A 593 3.99 -30.70 1.25
N LYS A 594 3.86 -31.00 2.55
CA LYS A 594 4.80 -30.55 3.57
C LYS A 594 6.27 -30.87 3.19
N GLY A 595 7.12 -29.83 3.21
CA GLY A 595 8.55 -29.91 2.96
C GLY A 595 8.97 -30.07 1.50
N GLU A 596 8.06 -29.97 0.54
CA GLU A 596 8.40 -30.09 -0.89
C GLU A 596 8.87 -28.80 -1.54
N ILE A 597 8.60 -27.63 -0.95
CA ILE A 597 8.91 -26.32 -1.54
C ILE A 597 10.37 -26.24 -2.03
N PHE A 598 11.33 -26.68 -1.23
CA PHE A 598 12.75 -26.60 -1.59
C PHE A 598 13.15 -27.52 -2.75
N LYS A 599 12.40 -28.60 -2.98
CA LYS A 599 12.59 -29.48 -4.14
C LYS A 599 12.06 -28.87 -5.44
N GLN A 600 11.17 -27.87 -5.33
CA GLN A 600 10.52 -27.23 -6.46
C GLN A 600 11.14 -25.86 -6.79
N MET A 601 12.11 -25.36 -6.00
CA MET A 601 12.67 -24.01 -6.19
C MET A 601 13.40 -23.83 -7.53
N ASN A 602 13.96 -24.87 -8.10
CA ASN A 602 14.64 -24.82 -9.41
C ASN A 602 13.68 -24.70 -10.60
N LYS A 603 12.36 -24.84 -10.39
CA LYS A 603 11.37 -24.68 -11.46
C LYS A 603 11.11 -23.20 -11.70
N VAL A 604 11.32 -22.75 -12.93
CA VAL A 604 10.91 -21.41 -13.36
C VAL A 604 9.39 -21.39 -13.52
N GLN A 605 8.73 -20.45 -12.86
CA GLN A 605 7.28 -20.26 -12.96
C GLN A 605 6.97 -18.81 -13.24
N THR A 606 5.95 -18.57 -14.04
CA THR A 606 5.38 -17.24 -14.28
C THR A 606 3.97 -17.22 -13.72
N GLN A 607 3.71 -16.29 -12.84
CA GLN A 607 2.39 -16.04 -12.27
C GLN A 607 1.68 -14.89 -13.03
N LEU A 608 0.71 -14.22 -12.44
CA LEU A 608 -0.05 -13.16 -13.09
C LEU A 608 0.85 -12.07 -13.71
N ALA A 609 1.90 -11.66 -13.00
CA ALA A 609 2.84 -10.64 -13.46
C ALA A 609 4.31 -11.03 -13.24
N THR A 610 4.60 -11.74 -12.15
CA THR A 610 5.95 -12.03 -11.69
C THR A 610 6.49 -13.32 -12.31
N LYS A 611 7.75 -13.28 -12.77
CA LYS A 611 8.52 -14.48 -13.10
C LYS A 611 9.33 -14.88 -11.88
N PHE A 612 9.12 -16.10 -11.41
CA PHE A 612 9.87 -16.70 -10.31
C PHE A 612 10.92 -17.66 -10.85
N GLU A 613 12.18 -17.31 -10.62
CA GLU A 613 13.36 -18.08 -10.99
C GLU A 613 14.33 -18.02 -9.81
N PHE A 614 14.25 -19.00 -8.93
CA PHE A 614 15.02 -18.98 -7.69
C PHE A 614 16.36 -19.66 -7.86
N VAL A 615 17.41 -18.98 -7.40
CA VAL A 615 18.77 -19.54 -7.29
C VAL A 615 19.24 -19.49 -5.85
N LYS A 616 20.10 -20.42 -5.46
CA LYS A 616 20.77 -20.35 -4.16
C LYS A 616 21.79 -19.23 -4.16
N SER A 617 21.76 -18.35 -3.15
CA SER A 617 22.78 -17.32 -2.95
C SER A 617 24.17 -17.92 -2.69
N LYS A 618 24.22 -19.09 -2.06
CA LYS A 618 25.40 -19.95 -1.82
C LYS A 618 24.95 -21.35 -1.40
N ALA A 619 25.85 -22.31 -1.27
CA ALA A 619 25.54 -23.72 -1.00
C ALA A 619 24.52 -23.95 0.13
N ASN A 620 24.65 -23.24 1.26
CA ASN A 620 23.72 -23.28 2.40
C ASN A 620 23.00 -21.93 2.60
N GLY A 621 22.80 -21.16 1.54
CA GLY A 621 22.19 -19.84 1.60
C GLY A 621 20.72 -19.84 1.24
N ALA A 622 20.15 -18.63 1.27
CA ALA A 622 18.77 -18.36 0.88
C ALA A 622 18.55 -18.63 -0.61
N TYR A 623 17.30 -18.89 -0.95
CA TYR A 623 16.84 -18.85 -2.34
C TYR A 623 16.49 -17.41 -2.69
N VAL A 624 17.07 -16.87 -3.75
CA VAL A 624 16.84 -15.50 -4.21
C VAL A 624 16.21 -15.55 -5.59
N ASN A 625 15.15 -14.79 -5.78
CA ASN A 625 14.55 -14.67 -7.10
C ASN A 625 15.49 -13.88 -8.03
N THR A 626 15.72 -14.41 -9.21
CA THR A 626 16.46 -13.78 -10.31
C THR A 626 15.55 -13.56 -11.53
N GLY A 627 14.25 -13.76 -11.37
CA GLY A 627 13.27 -13.57 -12.42
C GLY A 627 13.03 -12.08 -12.71
N TYR A 628 12.97 -11.74 -14.00
CA TYR A 628 12.62 -10.40 -14.49
C TYR A 628 11.94 -10.51 -15.85
N ARG A 629 11.41 -9.37 -16.31
CA ARG A 629 10.86 -9.21 -17.66
C ARG A 629 11.77 -8.27 -18.46
N VAL A 630 12.02 -8.62 -19.70
CA VAL A 630 12.76 -7.78 -20.66
C VAL A 630 11.76 -7.21 -21.65
N ILE A 631 11.68 -5.91 -21.73
CA ILE A 631 10.85 -5.21 -22.71
C ILE A 631 11.75 -4.55 -23.72
N ARG A 632 11.48 -4.79 -25.01
CA ARG A 632 12.20 -4.19 -26.13
C ARG A 632 11.22 -3.39 -26.97
N LEU A 633 11.49 -2.10 -27.08
CA LEU A 633 10.76 -1.23 -28.00
C LEU A 633 11.47 -1.29 -29.35
N VAL A 634 10.78 -1.79 -30.33
CA VAL A 634 11.29 -1.91 -31.71
C VAL A 634 10.44 -1.01 -32.61
N PRO A 635 11.07 -0.38 -33.67
CA PRO A 635 10.36 0.46 -34.63
C PRO A 635 9.22 -0.26 -35.34
#